data_f6ca8b8c9465173093dc62584ed8acd4
#
_entry.id   f6ca8b8c9465173093dc62584ed8acd4
#
_cell.length_a   1.000
_cell.length_b   1.000
_cell.length_c   1.000
_cell.angle_alpha   90.00
_cell.angle_beta   90.00
_cell.angle_gamma   90.00
#
_symmetry.space_group_name_H-M   'P 1'
#
loop_
_entity.id
_entity.type
_entity.pdbx_description
1 polymer ?
#
loop_
_entity_poly.entity_id
_entity_poly.type
_entity_poly.pdbx_seq_one_letter_code
_entity_poly.pdbx_strand_id
1 'polypeptide(L)'
;MKKLIFLSLMAICFCVRLYAQTNFKYKNASLPVEVRVQDLLSRMTLEEKIAQMRHIHAYSIMENGKLNEEKLEKMIGGQNYGFIEGITLPGKECLTLMNEVQKYMREKIG
;
A
#
# COMPACT_ATOMS: atom_id res chain seq x y z
N MET A 1 23.54 36.22 16.20
CA MET A 1 24.28 35.24 15.37
C MET A 1 23.91 33.79 15.68
N LYS A 2 23.97 33.28 16.93
CA LYS A 2 23.65 31.87 17.27
C LYS A 2 22.24 31.44 16.87
N LYS A 3 21.22 32.32 17.06
CA LYS A 3 19.81 32.01 16.66
C LYS A 3 19.63 31.91 15.14
N LEU A 4 20.33 32.70 14.35
CA LEU A 4 20.26 32.62 12.88
C LEU A 4 20.90 31.32 12.37
N ILE A 5 22.03 30.90 12.96
CA ILE A 5 22.69 29.64 12.61
C ILE A 5 21.81 28.45 12.93
N PHE A 6 21.12 28.48 14.09
CA PHE A 6 20.20 27.41 14.48
C PHE A 6 19.00 27.31 13.55
N LEU A 7 18.40 28.45 13.14
CA LEU A 7 17.31 28.47 12.17
C LEU A 7 17.75 27.95 10.78
N SER A 8 18.96 28.31 10.33
CA SER A 8 19.46 27.83 9.04
C SER A 8 19.74 26.32 9.05
N LEU A 9 20.28 25.76 10.14
CA LEU A 9 20.49 24.32 10.30
C LEU A 9 19.15 23.56 10.31
N MET A 10 18.15 24.11 11.01
CA MET A 10 16.80 23.50 11.02
C MET A 10 16.16 23.51 9.63
N ALA A 11 16.28 24.59 8.87
CA ALA A 11 15.77 24.68 7.51
C ALA A 11 16.46 23.70 6.55
N ILE A 12 17.79 23.55 6.68
CA ILE A 12 18.57 22.58 5.88
C ILE A 12 18.14 21.14 6.22
N CYS A 13 17.98 20.82 7.51
CA CYS A 13 17.50 19.50 7.95
C CYS A 13 16.08 19.18 7.43
N PHE A 14 15.21 20.19 7.37
CA PHE A 14 13.84 20.04 6.84
C PHE A 14 13.84 19.83 5.32
N CYS A 15 14.69 20.56 4.59
CA CYS A 15 14.84 20.38 3.13
C CYS A 15 15.40 18.99 2.78
N VAL A 16 16.37 18.49 3.53
CA VAL A 16 16.95 17.15 3.32
C VAL A 16 15.91 16.04 3.57
N ARG A 17 15.04 16.22 4.58
CA ARG A 17 13.94 15.28 4.82
C ARG A 17 12.90 15.28 3.70
N LEU A 18 12.54 16.44 3.17
CA LEU A 18 11.62 16.55 2.02
C LEU A 18 12.20 15.89 0.75
N TYR A 19 13.50 16.03 0.51
CA TYR A 19 14.17 15.43 -0.66
C TYR A 19 14.25 13.89 -0.57
N ALA A 20 14.41 13.35 0.64
CA ALA A 20 14.45 11.91 0.88
C ALA A 20 13.07 11.24 0.71
N GLN A 21 11.98 11.99 0.92
CA GLN A 21 10.60 11.47 0.80
C GLN A 21 10.09 11.36 -0.64
N THR A 22 10.71 12.03 -1.62
CA THR A 22 10.17 12.11 -2.99
C THR A 22 10.73 11.08 -3.98
N ASN A 23 11.79 10.36 -3.62
CA ASN A 23 12.45 9.44 -4.56
C ASN A 23 12.05 7.97 -4.31
N PHE A 24 10.79 7.63 -4.63
CA PHE A 24 10.30 6.27 -4.58
C PHE A 24 10.69 5.52 -5.86
N LYS A 25 11.87 4.85 -5.85
CA LYS A 25 12.33 4.05 -6.99
C LYS A 25 11.33 2.98 -7.38
N TYR A 26 10.62 2.39 -6.41
CA TYR A 26 9.62 1.34 -6.67
C TYR A 26 8.43 1.84 -7.51
N LYS A 27 8.12 3.14 -7.48
CA LYS A 27 7.05 3.76 -8.31
C LYS A 27 7.51 4.06 -9.75
N ASN A 28 8.80 4.04 -10.02
CA ASN A 28 9.33 4.34 -11.36
C ASN A 28 9.31 3.09 -12.23
N ALA A 29 8.33 3.00 -13.14
CA ALA A 29 8.15 1.86 -14.04
C ALA A 29 9.32 1.69 -15.06
N SER A 30 10.16 2.70 -15.29
CA SER A 30 11.31 2.60 -16.19
C SER A 30 12.52 1.89 -15.56
N LEU A 31 12.53 1.69 -14.26
CA LEU A 31 13.59 0.97 -13.57
C LEU A 31 13.40 -0.56 -13.64
N PRO A 32 14.47 -1.35 -13.62
CA PRO A 32 14.39 -2.80 -13.52
C PRO A 32 13.57 -3.24 -12.30
N VAL A 33 12.84 -4.36 -12.45
CA VAL A 33 11.96 -4.88 -11.40
C VAL A 33 12.73 -5.13 -10.11
N GLU A 34 13.93 -5.68 -10.18
CA GLU A 34 14.81 -5.98 -9.04
C GLU A 34 15.13 -4.73 -8.23
N VAL A 35 15.45 -3.62 -8.89
CA VAL A 35 15.73 -2.33 -8.24
C VAL A 35 14.49 -1.79 -7.52
N ARG A 36 13.32 -1.94 -8.15
CA ARG A 36 12.04 -1.52 -7.59
C ARG A 36 11.64 -2.36 -6.38
N VAL A 37 11.79 -3.67 -6.48
CA VAL A 37 11.51 -4.61 -5.38
C VAL A 37 12.42 -4.34 -4.19
N GLN A 38 13.72 -4.18 -4.41
CA GLN A 38 14.68 -3.89 -3.33
C GLN A 38 14.35 -2.57 -2.62
N ASP A 39 14.01 -1.50 -3.38
CA ASP A 39 13.62 -0.22 -2.80
C ASP A 39 12.35 -0.35 -1.97
N LEU A 40 11.32 -1.06 -2.46
CA LEU A 40 10.07 -1.28 -1.72
C LEU A 40 10.33 -2.07 -0.43
N LEU A 41 11.01 -3.21 -0.52
CA LEU A 41 11.30 -4.06 0.63
C LEU A 41 12.13 -3.36 1.71
N SER A 42 13.03 -2.45 1.32
CA SER A 42 13.83 -1.67 2.27
C SER A 42 13.00 -0.66 3.07
N ARG A 43 11.83 -0.30 2.57
CA ARG A 43 10.91 0.68 3.20
C ARG A 43 9.82 0.04 4.04
N MET A 44 9.46 -1.20 3.73
CA MET A 44 8.41 -1.94 4.43
C MET A 44 8.85 -2.34 5.83
N THR A 45 7.96 -2.16 6.79
CA THR A 45 8.10 -2.72 8.14
C THR A 45 7.96 -4.25 8.11
N LEU A 46 8.29 -4.90 9.22
CA LEU A 46 8.10 -6.34 9.34
C LEU A 46 6.63 -6.72 9.24
N GLU A 47 5.74 -5.94 9.86
CA GLU A 47 4.29 -6.14 9.85
C GLU A 47 3.74 -6.04 8.43
N GLU A 48 4.17 -5.04 7.65
CA GLU A 48 3.77 -4.89 6.24
C GLU A 48 4.26 -6.05 5.39
N LYS A 49 5.48 -6.54 5.61
CA LYS A 49 6.01 -7.74 4.91
C LYS A 49 5.20 -8.98 5.24
N ILE A 50 4.84 -9.18 6.51
CA ILE A 50 3.99 -10.29 6.95
C ILE A 50 2.59 -10.17 6.34
N ALA A 51 2.02 -8.96 6.29
CA ALA A 51 0.71 -8.72 5.69
C ALA A 51 0.69 -9.12 4.20
N GLN A 52 1.77 -8.86 3.44
CA GLN A 52 1.88 -9.29 2.05
C GLN A 52 1.92 -10.82 1.86
N MET A 53 2.25 -11.58 2.89
CA MET A 53 2.23 -13.06 2.86
C MET A 53 0.85 -13.63 3.24
N ARG A 54 -0.07 -12.80 3.71
CA ARG A 54 -1.43 -13.20 4.11
C ARG A 54 -2.37 -13.16 2.91
N HIS A 55 -3.44 -13.92 3.00
CA HIS A 55 -4.54 -13.91 2.02
C HIS A 55 -5.87 -13.58 2.68
N ILE A 56 -6.82 -13.13 1.87
CA ILE A 56 -8.20 -12.92 2.25
C ILE A 56 -9.06 -13.88 1.43
N HIS A 57 -9.95 -14.59 2.08
CA HIS A 57 -10.95 -15.38 1.37
C HIS A 57 -12.07 -14.45 0.86
N ALA A 58 -12.39 -14.52 -0.45
CA ALA A 58 -13.33 -13.60 -1.10
C ALA A 58 -14.69 -13.51 -0.38
N TYR A 59 -15.23 -14.64 0.07
CA TYR A 59 -16.50 -14.67 0.79
C TYR A 59 -16.48 -13.91 2.12
N SER A 60 -15.32 -13.74 2.75
CA SER A 60 -15.19 -13.01 4.01
C SER A 60 -15.42 -11.50 3.86
N ILE A 61 -15.24 -10.99 2.66
CA ILE A 61 -15.37 -9.56 2.32
C ILE A 61 -16.58 -9.26 1.44
N MET A 62 -17.42 -10.28 1.18
CA MET A 62 -18.60 -10.12 0.32
C MET A 62 -19.88 -10.16 1.11
N GLU A 63 -20.90 -9.53 0.54
CA GLU A 63 -22.28 -9.61 0.96
C GLU A 63 -23.21 -9.50 -0.25
N ASN A 64 -24.15 -10.42 -0.39
CA ASN A 64 -25.08 -10.47 -1.53
C ASN A 64 -24.36 -10.44 -2.90
N GLY A 65 -23.21 -11.10 -3.01
CA GLY A 65 -22.43 -11.17 -4.25
C GLY A 65 -21.61 -9.91 -4.58
N LYS A 66 -21.53 -8.93 -3.68
CA LYS A 66 -20.80 -7.66 -3.86
C LYS A 66 -19.78 -7.44 -2.75
N LEU A 67 -18.81 -6.57 -3.00
CA LEU A 67 -17.88 -6.12 -1.97
C LEU A 67 -18.64 -5.44 -0.82
N ASN A 68 -18.33 -5.83 0.40
CA ASN A 68 -18.70 -5.12 1.61
C ASN A 68 -17.44 -4.44 2.18
N GLU A 69 -17.36 -3.12 2.01
CA GLU A 69 -16.18 -2.34 2.41
C GLU A 69 -15.93 -2.40 3.93
N GLU A 70 -16.96 -2.44 4.76
CA GLU A 70 -16.82 -2.54 6.21
C GLU A 70 -16.18 -3.88 6.62
N LYS A 71 -16.60 -4.99 6.00
CA LYS A 71 -15.99 -6.30 6.22
C LYS A 71 -14.53 -6.32 5.75
N LEU A 72 -14.25 -5.70 4.59
CA LEU A 72 -12.90 -5.58 4.07
C LEU A 72 -12.03 -4.77 5.04
N GLU A 73 -12.46 -3.59 5.46
CA GLU A 73 -11.74 -2.71 6.40
C GLU A 73 -11.43 -3.41 7.72
N LYS A 74 -12.41 -4.09 8.30
CA LYS A 74 -12.24 -4.87 9.53
C LYS A 74 -11.20 -5.98 9.36
N MET A 75 -11.15 -6.62 8.20
CA MET A 75 -10.23 -7.72 7.92
C MET A 75 -8.80 -7.26 7.67
N ILE A 76 -8.62 -6.18 6.90
CA ILE A 76 -7.28 -5.67 6.56
C ILE A 76 -6.63 -4.91 7.72
N GLY A 77 -7.43 -4.28 8.62
CA GLY A 77 -6.90 -3.53 9.77
C GLY A 77 -5.94 -2.40 9.38
N GLY A 78 -6.17 -1.76 8.21
CA GLY A 78 -5.31 -0.69 7.69
C GLY A 78 -4.02 -1.16 7.01
N GLN A 79 -3.86 -2.46 6.75
CA GLN A 79 -2.68 -3.02 6.08
C GLN A 79 -3.05 -3.64 4.71
N ASN A 80 -2.08 -3.70 3.80
CA ASN A 80 -2.23 -4.42 2.54
C ASN A 80 -2.09 -5.93 2.73
N TYR A 81 -2.80 -6.71 1.91
CA TYR A 81 -2.72 -8.16 1.85
C TYR A 81 -2.11 -8.60 0.52
N GLY A 82 -1.49 -9.78 0.51
CA GLY A 82 -0.80 -10.29 -0.66
C GLY A 82 -1.73 -10.71 -1.79
N PHE A 83 -2.84 -11.41 -1.47
CA PHE A 83 -3.80 -11.86 -2.48
C PHE A 83 -5.18 -12.19 -1.89
N ILE A 84 -6.15 -12.35 -2.79
CA ILE A 84 -7.51 -12.81 -2.48
C ILE A 84 -7.70 -14.18 -3.12
N GLU A 85 -8.19 -15.12 -2.35
CA GLU A 85 -8.46 -16.49 -2.80
C GLU A 85 -9.95 -16.85 -2.73
N GLY A 86 -10.30 -18.04 -3.24
CA GLY A 86 -11.65 -18.60 -3.12
C GLY A 86 -12.70 -17.86 -3.92
N ILE A 87 -12.32 -17.25 -5.05
CA ILE A 87 -13.26 -16.55 -5.92
C ILE A 87 -13.90 -17.56 -6.86
N THR A 88 -15.18 -17.88 -6.63
CA THR A 88 -15.98 -18.77 -7.48
C THR A 88 -17.06 -18.03 -8.25
N LEU A 89 -16.91 -16.72 -8.40
CA LEU A 89 -17.83 -15.86 -9.14
C LEU A 89 -17.66 -16.06 -10.66
N PRO A 90 -18.72 -15.86 -11.47
CA PRO A 90 -18.58 -15.72 -12.90
C PRO A 90 -17.57 -14.62 -13.27
N GLY A 91 -16.95 -14.74 -14.46
CA GLY A 91 -15.81 -13.90 -14.80
C GLY A 91 -16.03 -12.38 -14.69
N LYS A 92 -17.22 -11.89 -15.07
CA LYS A 92 -17.56 -10.47 -14.98
C LYS A 92 -17.67 -9.98 -13.53
N GLU A 93 -18.36 -10.74 -12.70
CA GLU A 93 -18.54 -10.43 -11.28
C GLU A 93 -17.18 -10.52 -10.53
N CYS A 94 -16.35 -11.49 -10.88
CA CYS A 94 -15.00 -11.62 -10.37
C CYS A 94 -14.17 -10.37 -10.70
N LEU A 95 -14.16 -9.91 -11.95
CA LEU A 95 -13.46 -8.70 -12.37
C LEU A 95 -13.99 -7.46 -11.62
N THR A 96 -15.30 -7.34 -11.45
CA THR A 96 -15.90 -6.23 -10.71
C THR A 96 -15.41 -6.23 -9.26
N LEU A 97 -15.49 -7.34 -8.56
CA LEU A 97 -15.00 -7.48 -7.18
C LEU A 97 -13.52 -7.09 -7.06
N MET A 98 -12.68 -7.62 -7.94
CA MET A 98 -11.24 -7.33 -7.90
C MET A 98 -10.94 -5.85 -8.14
N ASN A 99 -11.64 -5.22 -9.09
CA ASN A 99 -11.48 -3.79 -9.36
C ASN A 99 -11.95 -2.92 -8.18
N GLU A 100 -13.05 -3.27 -7.52
CA GLU A 100 -13.55 -2.58 -6.34
C GLU A 100 -12.57 -2.69 -5.17
N VAL A 101 -12.04 -3.89 -4.90
CA VAL A 101 -11.03 -4.10 -3.87
C VAL A 101 -9.76 -3.29 -4.18
N GLN A 102 -9.24 -3.35 -5.40
CA GLN A 102 -8.05 -2.58 -5.78
C GLN A 102 -8.28 -1.07 -5.69
N LYS A 103 -9.48 -0.59 -6.03
CA LYS A 103 -9.84 0.81 -5.86
C LYS A 103 -9.81 1.19 -4.39
N TYR A 104 -10.48 0.40 -3.54
CA TYR A 104 -10.51 0.61 -2.09
C TYR A 104 -9.09 0.66 -1.50
N MET A 105 -8.25 -0.31 -1.84
CA MET A 105 -6.87 -0.38 -1.33
C MET A 105 -6.06 0.86 -1.72
N ARG A 106 -6.16 1.34 -2.98
CA ARG A 106 -5.45 2.55 -3.42
C ARG A 106 -5.94 3.82 -2.73
N GLU A 107 -7.25 3.94 -2.47
CA GLU A 107 -7.85 5.16 -1.94
C GLU A 107 -7.74 5.26 -0.41
N LYS A 108 -7.72 4.13 0.29
CA LYS A 108 -7.77 4.09 1.76
C LYS A 108 -6.45 3.71 2.40
N ILE A 109 -5.64 2.88 1.73
CA ILE A 109 -4.39 2.36 2.31
C ILE A 109 -3.16 3.03 1.66
N GLY A 110 -3.20 3.35 0.36
CA GLY A 110 -2.15 4.10 -0.37
C GLY A 110 -1.23 3.23 -1.18
#